data_6f23005b24b269509da31d83fcd56a16
#
_entry.id   6f23005b24b269509da31d83fcd56a16
#
_cell.length_a   1.000
_cell.length_b   1.000
_cell.length_c   1.000
_cell.angle_alpha   90.00
_cell.angle_beta   90.00
_cell.angle_gamma   90.00
#
_symmetry.space_group_name_H-M   'P 1'
#
loop_
_entity.id
_entity.type
_entity.pdbx_description
1 polymer ?
#
loop_
_entity_poly.entity_id
_entity_poly.type
_entity_poly.pdbx_seq_one_letter_code
_entity_poly.pdbx_strand_id
1 'polypeptide(L)'
;GKTRFKKLAKMLEEIRLKKATLVIVSLFSFTFSQAQHNNNTTNFNSDSLILAQAFDKKQAEKFGKLIIQDSGGRMKPANTFASELIRKVSKSDSYKNLDANQVLLSITQNPLLWYNTPFVYLKRGNDSLRKIVGVGINKKYAAFSSFFDTQGNYKLAPVLEQAYKAATPNQFQKDFIETDRKVNLFYSALEGKVLKIFPVPNDSNNKWVSQQEVSQIKFEGVDSLYVNNVLPLYFASMRQGKLNGDYTQADGLLESLKGYQNKYGASIIPSKKK
;
A
#
# COMPACT_ATOMS: atom_id res chain seq x y z
N GLY A 1 13.42 -1.81 -14.94
CA GLY A 1 13.13 -1.04 -13.72
C GLY A 1 12.60 0.37 -13.98
N LYS A 2 13.22 1.16 -14.86
CA LYS A 2 12.88 2.59 -15.09
C LYS A 2 11.43 2.83 -15.57
N THR A 3 10.89 1.94 -16.40
CA THR A 3 9.51 2.06 -16.95
C THR A 3 8.42 1.81 -15.91
N ARG A 4 8.69 0.98 -14.93
CA ARG A 4 7.72 0.56 -13.89
C ARG A 4 7.39 1.70 -12.93
N PHE A 5 8.41 2.41 -12.48
CA PHE A 5 8.27 3.54 -11.57
C PHE A 5 7.65 4.79 -12.25
N LYS A 6 8.01 5.04 -13.52
CA LYS A 6 7.35 6.10 -14.31
C LYS A 6 5.85 5.87 -14.45
N LYS A 7 5.43 4.62 -14.59
CA LYS A 7 4.00 4.26 -14.68
C LYS A 7 3.25 4.57 -13.37
N LEU A 8 3.84 4.26 -12.20
CA LEU A 8 3.22 4.60 -10.92
C LEU A 8 3.12 6.12 -10.71
N ALA A 9 4.21 6.85 -10.92
CA ALA A 9 4.21 8.31 -10.79
C ALA A 9 3.10 8.93 -11.65
N LYS A 10 2.97 8.48 -12.91
CA LYS A 10 1.92 8.95 -13.83
C LYS A 10 0.51 8.56 -13.34
N MET A 11 0.30 7.33 -12.88
CA MET A 11 -1.00 6.91 -12.32
C MET A 11 -1.38 7.71 -11.07
N LEU A 12 -0.42 7.98 -10.19
CA LEU A 12 -0.65 8.77 -8.98
C LEU A 12 -0.96 10.23 -9.31
N GLU A 13 -0.33 10.77 -10.34
CA GLU A 13 -0.60 12.12 -10.85
C GLU A 13 -1.99 12.21 -11.51
N GLU A 14 -2.38 11.22 -12.31
CA GLU A 14 -3.73 11.11 -12.90
C GLU A 14 -4.83 11.01 -11.83
N ILE A 15 -4.60 10.24 -10.75
CA ILE A 15 -5.53 10.14 -9.62
C ILE A 15 -5.61 11.46 -8.85
N ARG A 16 -4.50 12.17 -8.69
CA ARG A 16 -4.44 13.49 -8.07
C ARG A 16 -5.25 14.52 -8.87
N LEU A 17 -5.08 14.53 -10.20
CA LEU A 17 -5.83 15.40 -11.10
C LEU A 17 -7.34 15.10 -11.09
N LYS A 18 -7.74 13.83 -11.15
CA LYS A 18 -9.15 13.41 -11.06
C LYS A 18 -9.80 13.79 -9.72
N LYS A 19 -9.08 13.63 -8.59
CA LYS A 19 -9.59 14.05 -7.27
C LYS A 19 -9.66 15.58 -7.14
N ALA A 20 -8.69 16.31 -7.69
CA ALA A 20 -8.74 17.77 -7.73
C ALA A 20 -9.95 18.28 -8.53
N THR A 21 -10.27 17.67 -9.66
CA THR A 21 -11.44 18.01 -10.49
C THR A 21 -12.76 17.72 -9.76
N LEU A 22 -12.85 16.62 -9.00
CA LEU A 22 -14.05 16.25 -8.22
C LEU A 22 -14.28 17.20 -7.02
N VAL A 23 -13.20 17.66 -6.38
CA VAL A 23 -13.28 18.65 -5.28
C VAL A 23 -13.66 20.03 -5.80
N ILE A 24 -13.21 20.42 -7.01
CA ILE A 24 -13.56 21.71 -7.62
C ILE A 24 -15.05 21.77 -8.00
N VAL A 25 -15.64 20.67 -8.46
CA VAL A 25 -17.07 20.64 -8.82
C VAL A 25 -17.99 20.72 -7.58
N SER A 26 -17.55 20.28 -6.39
CA SER A 26 -18.34 20.38 -5.16
C SER A 26 -18.21 21.72 -4.42
N LEU A 27 -17.26 22.59 -4.79
CA LEU A 27 -17.00 23.89 -4.14
C LEU A 27 -17.57 25.08 -4.88
N PHE A 28 -18.20 24.91 -6.04
CA PHE A 28 -18.79 26.01 -6.81
C PHE A 28 -20.18 26.50 -6.31
N SER A 29 -20.60 26.10 -5.11
CA SER A 29 -21.89 26.50 -4.52
C SER A 29 -21.75 27.38 -3.28
N PHE A 30 -20.59 27.96 -2.98
CA PHE A 30 -20.44 28.89 -1.86
C PHE A 30 -19.80 30.22 -2.30
N THR A 31 -20.60 31.24 -2.23
CA THR A 31 -20.43 32.70 -2.31
C THR A 31 -19.02 33.28 -2.16
N PHE A 32 -18.67 34.15 -3.08
CA PHE A 32 -17.57 35.11 -2.99
C PHE A 32 -17.60 35.89 -1.67
N SER A 33 -16.59 35.66 -0.84
CA SER A 33 -16.16 36.63 0.16
C SER A 33 -14.65 36.82 0.00
N GLN A 34 -14.26 38.08 -0.23
CA GLN A 34 -12.86 38.49 -0.33
C GLN A 34 -12.12 38.13 0.94
N ALA A 35 -11.07 37.35 0.82
CA ALA A 35 -10.08 37.17 1.86
C ALA A 35 -8.67 37.32 1.27
N GLN A 36 -7.95 38.24 1.88
CA GLN A 36 -6.59 38.64 1.58
C GLN A 36 -5.62 37.48 1.49
N HIS A 37 -4.69 37.62 0.56
CA HIS A 37 -3.55 36.74 0.31
C HIS A 37 -2.67 36.63 1.58
N ASN A 38 -2.87 35.58 2.35
CA ASN A 38 -1.92 35.11 3.32
C ASN A 38 -1.21 33.89 2.75
N ASN A 39 0.06 34.05 2.36
CA ASN A 39 0.97 32.97 1.98
C ASN A 39 1.29 32.09 3.20
N ASN A 40 0.32 31.39 3.72
CA ASN A 40 0.56 30.24 4.59
C ASN A 40 0.53 29.01 3.69
N THR A 41 1.71 28.55 3.25
CA THR A 41 1.92 27.17 2.86
C THR A 41 1.53 26.32 4.06
N THR A 42 0.28 25.89 4.13
CA THR A 42 -0.15 24.86 5.06
C THR A 42 0.68 23.63 4.72
N ASN A 43 1.72 23.37 5.52
CA ASN A 43 2.44 22.12 5.51
C ASN A 43 1.41 21.02 5.73
N PHE A 44 0.99 20.40 4.63
CA PHE A 44 -0.01 19.33 4.63
C PHE A 44 0.59 18.17 5.41
N ASN A 45 0.23 18.06 6.69
CA ASN A 45 0.80 17.02 7.55
C ASN A 45 0.16 15.68 7.18
N SER A 46 0.84 14.92 6.32
CA SER A 46 0.39 13.58 5.89
C SER A 46 0.12 12.65 7.07
N ASP A 47 0.86 12.81 8.17
CA ASP A 47 0.67 12.02 9.39
C ASP A 47 -0.72 12.24 9.98
N SER A 48 -1.14 13.50 10.13
CA SER A 48 -2.46 13.85 10.69
C SER A 48 -3.58 13.27 9.83
N LEU A 49 -3.44 13.29 8.52
CA LEU A 49 -4.45 12.72 7.60
C LEU A 49 -4.48 11.19 7.66
N ILE A 50 -3.32 10.55 7.72
CA ILE A 50 -3.23 9.09 7.87
C ILE A 50 -3.93 8.67 9.16
N LEU A 51 -3.67 9.36 10.28
CA LEU A 51 -4.29 9.06 11.56
C LEU A 51 -5.80 9.34 11.54
N ALA A 52 -6.23 10.47 10.97
CA ALA A 52 -7.65 10.82 10.88
C ALA A 52 -8.44 9.85 9.99
N GLN A 53 -7.82 9.32 8.93
CA GLN A 53 -8.47 8.39 8.00
C GLN A 53 -8.31 6.92 8.39
N ALA A 54 -7.49 6.59 9.39
CA ALA A 54 -7.29 5.22 9.83
C ALA A 54 -8.61 4.56 10.26
N PHE A 55 -8.78 3.30 9.90
CA PHE A 55 -9.92 2.50 10.33
C PHE A 55 -9.80 2.09 11.80
N ASP A 56 -10.94 1.79 12.41
CA ASP A 56 -11.00 1.25 13.76
C ASP A 56 -10.14 -0.02 13.89
N LYS A 57 -9.43 -0.14 15.01
CA LYS A 57 -8.50 -1.25 15.25
C LYS A 57 -9.21 -2.61 15.22
N LYS A 58 -10.40 -2.73 15.83
CA LYS A 58 -11.16 -3.99 15.86
C LYS A 58 -11.59 -4.40 14.45
N GLN A 59 -11.96 -3.44 13.60
CA GLN A 59 -12.33 -3.72 12.21
C GLN A 59 -11.10 -4.11 11.37
N ALA A 60 -9.97 -3.44 11.57
CA ALA A 60 -8.72 -3.82 10.93
C ALA A 60 -8.25 -5.23 11.35
N GLU A 61 -8.43 -5.62 12.61
CA GLU A 61 -8.16 -6.97 13.10
C GLU A 61 -9.07 -8.03 12.45
N LYS A 62 -10.33 -7.71 12.17
CA LYS A 62 -11.23 -8.62 11.43
C LYS A 62 -10.73 -8.87 10.01
N PHE A 63 -10.32 -7.81 9.29
CA PHE A 63 -9.70 -7.93 7.98
C PHE A 63 -8.41 -8.75 8.02
N GLY A 64 -7.61 -8.57 9.06
CA GLY A 64 -6.36 -9.31 9.29
C GLY A 64 -6.53 -10.84 9.36
N LYS A 65 -7.75 -11.35 9.54
CA LYS A 65 -8.06 -12.78 9.53
C LYS A 65 -8.30 -13.37 8.14
N LEU A 66 -8.43 -12.54 7.09
CA LEU A 66 -8.44 -13.01 5.71
C LEU A 66 -7.13 -13.71 5.38
N ILE A 67 -7.19 -14.67 4.47
CA ILE A 67 -5.99 -15.32 3.96
C ILE A 67 -5.51 -14.55 2.73
N ILE A 68 -4.21 -14.45 2.59
CA ILE A 68 -3.55 -13.94 1.38
C ILE A 68 -2.54 -14.96 0.88
N GLN A 69 -2.26 -14.91 -0.41
CA GLN A 69 -1.12 -15.59 -1.00
C GLN A 69 0.04 -14.60 -1.16
N ASP A 70 1.19 -14.87 -0.54
CA ASP A 70 2.37 -14.01 -0.70
C ASP A 70 3.03 -14.19 -2.09
N SER A 71 4.06 -13.39 -2.36
CA SER A 71 4.79 -13.44 -3.64
C SER A 71 5.49 -14.78 -3.90
N GLY A 72 5.72 -15.60 -2.86
CA GLY A 72 6.28 -16.95 -2.94
C GLY A 72 5.23 -18.05 -3.02
N GLY A 73 3.94 -17.69 -3.17
CA GLY A 73 2.85 -18.67 -3.25
C GLY A 73 2.37 -19.22 -1.89
N ARG A 74 2.92 -18.75 -0.77
CA ARG A 74 2.53 -19.22 0.57
C ARG A 74 1.27 -18.56 1.06
N MET A 75 0.39 -19.37 1.64
CA MET A 75 -0.82 -18.89 2.29
C MET A 75 -0.52 -18.41 3.70
N LYS A 76 -0.97 -17.23 4.06
CA LYS A 76 -0.84 -16.69 5.42
C LYS A 76 -1.98 -15.73 5.75
N PRO A 77 -2.30 -15.53 7.04
CA PRO A 77 -3.24 -14.50 7.45
C PRO A 77 -2.74 -13.09 7.06
N ALA A 78 -3.66 -12.21 6.70
CA ALA A 78 -3.33 -10.84 6.30
C ALA A 78 -2.64 -10.05 7.42
N ASN A 79 -2.94 -10.32 8.70
CA ASN A 79 -2.26 -9.71 9.85
C ASN A 79 -0.77 -10.09 9.94
N THR A 80 -0.45 -11.37 9.68
CA THR A 80 0.94 -11.85 9.62
C THR A 80 1.68 -11.15 8.49
N PHE A 81 1.06 -11.08 7.31
CA PHE A 81 1.63 -10.39 6.17
C PHE A 81 1.82 -8.89 6.47
N ALA A 82 0.84 -8.21 7.07
CA ALA A 82 0.93 -6.80 7.45
C ALA A 82 2.13 -6.53 8.36
N SER A 83 2.31 -7.35 9.40
CA SER A 83 3.44 -7.23 10.33
C SER A 83 4.78 -7.45 9.63
N GLU A 84 4.88 -8.45 8.74
CA GLU A 84 6.09 -8.69 7.95
C GLU A 84 6.40 -7.53 6.99
N LEU A 85 5.39 -7.01 6.28
CA LEU A 85 5.54 -5.90 5.35
C LEU A 85 6.10 -4.67 6.06
N ILE A 86 5.46 -4.28 7.15
CA ILE A 86 5.82 -3.06 7.89
C ILE A 86 7.22 -3.19 8.48
N ARG A 87 7.55 -4.32 9.12
CA ARG A 87 8.90 -4.58 9.63
C ARG A 87 9.96 -4.58 8.55
N LYS A 88 9.69 -5.16 7.39
CA LYS A 88 10.63 -5.17 6.27
C LYS A 88 10.89 -3.77 5.73
N VAL A 89 9.88 -2.93 5.61
CA VAL A 89 10.00 -1.57 5.06
C VAL A 89 10.52 -0.58 6.09
N SER A 90 9.89 -0.52 7.27
CA SER A 90 10.13 0.54 8.25
C SER A 90 11.00 0.12 9.46
N LYS A 91 11.30 -1.17 9.63
CA LYS A 91 11.95 -1.71 10.84
C LYS A 91 11.16 -1.38 12.12
N SER A 92 9.85 -1.23 12.00
CA SER A 92 8.92 -0.98 13.11
C SER A 92 7.72 -1.91 12.98
N ASP A 93 7.03 -2.18 14.08
CA ASP A 93 5.81 -2.99 14.13
C ASP A 93 4.53 -2.15 13.98
N SER A 94 4.69 -0.82 13.99
CA SER A 94 3.60 0.14 13.96
C SER A 94 4.03 1.43 13.25
N TYR A 95 3.06 2.27 12.94
CA TYR A 95 3.30 3.63 12.48
C TYR A 95 2.51 4.59 13.36
N LYS A 96 3.25 5.44 14.11
CA LYS A 96 2.65 6.25 15.17
C LYS A 96 1.91 5.31 16.16
N ASN A 97 0.61 5.51 16.35
CA ASN A 97 -0.26 4.67 17.18
C ASN A 97 -1.09 3.64 16.37
N LEU A 98 -0.84 3.50 15.06
CA LEU A 98 -1.52 2.52 14.22
C LEU A 98 -0.77 1.18 14.25
N ASP A 99 -1.51 0.09 14.46
CA ASP A 99 -0.97 -1.26 14.33
C ASP A 99 -0.77 -1.68 12.86
N ALA A 100 -0.18 -2.84 12.65
CA ALA A 100 0.16 -3.33 11.32
C ALA A 100 -1.08 -3.50 10.41
N ASN A 101 -2.22 -3.93 10.94
CA ASN A 101 -3.44 -4.10 10.17
C ASN A 101 -3.99 -2.74 9.70
N GLN A 102 -4.01 -1.77 10.61
CA GLN A 102 -4.45 -0.40 10.30
C GLN A 102 -3.53 0.25 9.26
N VAL A 103 -2.21 0.06 9.38
CA VAL A 103 -1.23 0.57 8.41
C VAL A 103 -1.42 -0.07 7.04
N LEU A 104 -1.57 -1.39 6.95
CA LEU A 104 -1.82 -2.09 5.69
C LEU A 104 -3.08 -1.56 4.99
N LEU A 105 -4.19 -1.45 5.73
CA LEU A 105 -5.45 -0.91 5.19
C LEU A 105 -5.31 0.56 4.77
N SER A 106 -4.58 1.36 5.55
CA SER A 106 -4.32 2.76 5.22
C SER A 106 -3.47 2.91 3.95
N ILE A 107 -2.43 2.10 3.77
CA ILE A 107 -1.63 2.06 2.52
C ILE A 107 -2.52 1.71 1.33
N THR A 108 -3.36 0.68 1.48
CA THR A 108 -4.26 0.22 0.42
C THR A 108 -5.28 1.28 0.02
N GLN A 109 -5.82 2.02 1.00
CA GLN A 109 -6.85 3.04 0.77
C GLN A 109 -6.31 4.37 0.29
N ASN A 110 -5.16 4.78 0.80
CA ASN A 110 -4.60 6.12 0.62
C ASN A 110 -3.15 6.07 0.16
N PRO A 111 -2.82 5.37 -0.95
CA PRO A 111 -1.43 5.19 -1.39
C PRO A 111 -0.71 6.52 -1.66
N LEU A 112 -1.44 7.59 -2.05
CA LEU A 112 -0.88 8.92 -2.29
C LEU A 112 -0.34 9.57 -1.01
N LEU A 113 -1.02 9.39 0.13
CA LEU A 113 -0.52 9.90 1.40
C LEU A 113 0.78 9.20 1.78
N TRP A 114 0.80 7.88 1.62
CA TRP A 114 1.97 7.06 1.94
C TRP A 114 3.14 7.24 0.96
N TYR A 115 2.87 7.63 -0.28
CA TYR A 115 3.90 7.97 -1.26
C TYR A 115 4.84 9.08 -0.77
N ASN A 116 4.29 10.09 -0.07
CA ASN A 116 5.04 11.23 0.45
C ASN A 116 5.37 11.13 1.95
N THR A 117 4.94 10.06 2.60
CA THR A 117 5.19 9.86 4.04
C THR A 117 6.56 9.21 4.27
N PRO A 118 7.41 9.75 5.17
CA PRO A 118 8.68 9.14 5.53
C PRO A 118 8.48 7.79 6.23
N PHE A 119 8.54 6.70 5.49
CA PHE A 119 8.25 5.35 5.98
C PHE A 119 9.33 4.32 5.69
N VAL A 120 10.12 4.49 4.62
CA VAL A 120 11.20 3.59 4.25
C VAL A 120 12.41 3.82 5.17
N TYR A 121 12.76 2.82 5.96
CA TYR A 121 13.89 2.88 6.88
C TYR A 121 15.23 2.93 6.12
N LEU A 122 16.07 3.90 6.47
CA LEU A 122 17.45 4.05 6.01
C LEU A 122 18.42 3.61 7.11
N LYS A 123 19.30 2.66 6.79
CA LYS A 123 20.30 2.16 7.73
C LYS A 123 21.25 3.27 8.17
N ARG A 124 21.63 3.27 9.45
CA ARG A 124 22.64 4.20 9.98
C ARG A 124 24.01 3.88 9.36
N GLY A 125 24.88 4.90 9.28
CA GLY A 125 26.27 4.75 8.82
C GLY A 125 26.45 4.76 7.31
N ASN A 126 25.37 4.93 6.52
CA ASN A 126 25.48 5.14 5.07
C ASN A 126 24.95 6.53 4.69
N ASP A 127 25.82 7.53 4.81
CA ASP A 127 25.47 8.92 4.53
C ASP A 127 25.33 9.19 3.03
N SER A 128 26.04 8.44 2.19
CA SER A 128 25.91 8.52 0.74
C SER A 128 24.50 8.15 0.28
N LEU A 129 23.88 7.12 0.90
CA LEU A 129 22.49 6.76 0.62
C LEU A 129 21.55 7.93 0.94
N ARG A 130 21.70 8.58 2.11
CA ARG A 130 20.90 9.74 2.51
C ARG A 130 21.09 10.92 1.57
N LYS A 131 22.33 11.21 1.19
CA LYS A 131 22.68 12.28 0.25
C LYS A 131 22.02 12.05 -1.13
N ILE A 132 22.09 10.83 -1.66
CA ILE A 132 21.50 10.48 -2.97
C ILE A 132 19.97 10.60 -2.90
N VAL A 133 19.35 10.13 -1.82
CA VAL A 133 17.89 10.21 -1.63
C VAL A 133 17.44 11.64 -1.34
N GLY A 134 18.34 12.53 -0.89
CA GLY A 134 18.03 13.92 -0.58
C GLY A 134 17.38 14.12 0.79
N VAL A 135 17.72 13.28 1.77
CA VAL A 135 17.24 13.41 3.15
C VAL A 135 18.38 13.78 4.10
N GLY A 136 18.07 14.51 5.16
CA GLY A 136 19.08 14.94 6.16
C GLY A 136 19.79 13.73 6.80
N ILE A 137 21.07 13.93 7.16
CA ILE A 137 21.96 12.88 7.69
C ILE A 137 21.41 12.18 8.94
N ASN A 138 20.67 12.92 9.77
CA ASN A 138 20.07 12.40 11.01
C ASN A 138 18.67 11.78 10.79
N LYS A 139 18.13 11.82 9.57
CA LYS A 139 16.82 11.26 9.29
C LYS A 139 16.91 9.74 9.21
N LYS A 140 15.97 9.08 9.89
CA LYS A 140 15.87 7.63 9.99
C LYS A 140 15.03 7.04 8.85
N TYR A 141 14.12 7.83 8.30
CA TYR A 141 13.18 7.42 7.27
C TYR A 141 13.21 8.37 6.08
N ALA A 142 12.94 7.81 4.89
CA ALA A 142 12.69 8.55 3.66
C ALA A 142 11.27 8.27 3.16
N ALA A 143 10.67 9.25 2.50
CA ALA A 143 9.45 9.04 1.74
C ALA A 143 9.75 8.22 0.47
N PHE A 144 8.77 7.50 -0.05
CA PHE A 144 8.93 6.79 -1.32
C PHE A 144 9.26 7.75 -2.46
N SER A 145 8.61 8.91 -2.52
CA SER A 145 8.90 9.97 -3.49
C SER A 145 10.34 10.44 -3.49
N SER A 146 11.03 10.41 -2.35
CA SER A 146 12.41 10.86 -2.23
C SER A 146 13.42 10.03 -3.05
N PHE A 147 13.05 8.80 -3.41
CA PHE A 147 13.88 7.90 -4.21
C PHE A 147 13.86 8.20 -5.71
N PHE A 148 13.10 9.21 -6.13
CA PHE A 148 12.98 9.61 -7.53
C PHE A 148 13.38 11.07 -7.71
N ASP A 149 13.95 11.39 -8.87
CA ASP A 149 14.22 12.76 -9.26
C ASP A 149 12.94 13.41 -9.86
N THR A 150 13.04 14.68 -10.23
CA THR A 150 11.95 15.44 -10.83
C THR A 150 11.48 14.90 -12.19
N GLN A 151 12.32 14.09 -12.84
CA GLN A 151 12.03 13.44 -14.11
C GLN A 151 11.48 12.01 -13.92
N GLY A 152 11.34 11.56 -12.66
CA GLY A 152 10.88 10.22 -12.31
C GLY A 152 11.94 9.13 -12.49
N ASN A 153 13.24 9.47 -12.55
CA ASN A 153 14.30 8.48 -12.57
C ASN A 153 14.60 7.99 -11.14
N TYR A 154 14.89 6.70 -11.01
CA TYR A 154 15.24 6.10 -9.74
C TYR A 154 16.69 6.45 -9.36
N LYS A 155 16.86 7.22 -8.30
CA LYS A 155 18.16 7.78 -7.88
C LYS A 155 19.19 6.71 -7.49
N LEU A 156 18.74 5.54 -7.02
CA LEU A 156 19.66 4.47 -6.63
C LEU A 156 20.18 3.65 -7.81
N ALA A 157 19.58 3.77 -9.00
CA ALA A 157 19.91 2.94 -10.16
C ALA A 157 21.41 2.89 -10.50
N PRO A 158 22.17 4.01 -10.51
CA PRO A 158 23.59 3.96 -10.87
C PRO A 158 24.44 3.14 -9.90
N VAL A 159 24.16 3.23 -8.59
CA VAL A 159 24.89 2.46 -7.57
C VAL A 159 24.46 0.99 -7.57
N LEU A 160 23.16 0.73 -7.75
CA LEU A 160 22.61 -0.63 -7.78
C LEU A 160 23.12 -1.43 -8.98
N GLU A 161 23.35 -0.80 -10.12
CA GLU A 161 23.91 -1.48 -11.29
C GLU A 161 25.26 -2.12 -10.96
N GLN A 162 26.12 -1.38 -10.26
CA GLN A 162 27.42 -1.90 -9.80
C GLN A 162 27.28 -2.90 -8.65
N ALA A 163 26.37 -2.62 -7.70
CA ALA A 163 26.17 -3.46 -6.53
C ALA A 163 25.66 -4.86 -6.88
N TYR A 164 24.74 -4.97 -7.84
CA TYR A 164 24.21 -6.27 -8.30
C TYR A 164 25.15 -7.05 -9.19
N LYS A 165 26.13 -6.39 -9.83
CA LYS A 165 27.18 -7.07 -10.62
C LYS A 165 28.32 -7.60 -9.76
N ALA A 166 28.48 -7.11 -8.53
CA ALA A 166 29.56 -7.51 -7.66
C ALA A 166 29.40 -8.97 -7.21
N ALA A 167 30.40 -9.82 -7.43
CA ALA A 167 30.40 -11.21 -6.98
C ALA A 167 30.25 -11.30 -5.45
N THR A 168 30.87 -10.37 -4.72
CA THR A 168 30.76 -10.24 -3.26
C THR A 168 30.52 -8.78 -2.91
N PRO A 169 29.25 -8.36 -2.78
CA PRO A 169 28.94 -6.98 -2.42
C PRO A 169 29.53 -6.62 -1.05
N ASN A 170 30.22 -5.46 -0.97
CA ASN A 170 30.68 -4.90 0.29
C ASN A 170 29.52 -4.31 1.11
N GLN A 171 29.78 -3.82 2.33
CA GLN A 171 28.71 -3.34 3.22
C GLN A 171 27.94 -2.15 2.63
N PHE A 172 28.64 -1.23 1.96
CA PHE A 172 28.02 -0.09 1.26
C PHE A 172 27.04 -0.57 0.20
N GLN A 173 27.46 -1.49 -0.67
CA GLN A 173 26.62 -2.08 -1.72
C GLN A 173 25.42 -2.86 -1.14
N LYS A 174 25.63 -3.62 -0.05
CA LYS A 174 24.56 -4.36 0.64
C LYS A 174 23.49 -3.42 1.19
N ASP A 175 23.86 -2.25 1.70
CA ASP A 175 22.90 -1.28 2.22
C ASP A 175 22.02 -0.70 1.11
N PHE A 176 22.57 -0.46 -0.10
CA PHE A 176 21.81 -0.05 -1.27
C PHE A 176 20.85 -1.16 -1.75
N ILE A 177 21.34 -2.40 -1.85
CA ILE A 177 20.52 -3.57 -2.23
C ILE A 177 19.38 -3.78 -1.24
N GLU A 178 19.65 -3.69 0.08
CA GLU A 178 18.62 -3.81 1.12
C GLU A 178 17.58 -2.68 1.00
N THR A 179 18.02 -1.46 0.74
CA THR A 179 17.13 -0.32 0.55
C THR A 179 16.29 -0.48 -0.70
N ASP A 180 16.86 -0.91 -1.80
CA ASP A 180 16.14 -1.22 -3.04
C ASP A 180 15.03 -2.27 -2.83
N ARG A 181 15.33 -3.34 -2.09
CA ARG A 181 14.32 -4.35 -1.73
C ARG A 181 13.17 -3.76 -0.94
N LYS A 182 13.43 -2.85 0.01
CA LYS A 182 12.38 -2.14 0.78
C LYS A 182 11.53 -1.26 -0.12
N VAL A 183 12.17 -0.48 -0.99
CA VAL A 183 11.50 0.40 -1.95
C VAL A 183 10.61 -0.40 -2.89
N ASN A 184 11.10 -1.53 -3.44
CA ASN A 184 10.32 -2.39 -4.32
C ASN A 184 9.13 -3.07 -3.61
N LEU A 185 9.33 -3.50 -2.36
CA LEU A 185 8.25 -4.08 -1.55
C LEU A 185 7.18 -3.03 -1.23
N PHE A 186 7.61 -1.83 -0.84
CA PHE A 186 6.68 -0.73 -0.55
C PHE A 186 5.95 -0.24 -1.81
N TYR A 187 6.64 -0.20 -2.95
CA TYR A 187 6.04 0.05 -4.24
C TYR A 187 4.89 -0.91 -4.53
N SER A 188 5.12 -2.22 -4.36
CA SER A 188 4.09 -3.24 -4.57
C SER A 188 2.89 -3.07 -3.64
N ALA A 189 3.13 -2.60 -2.41
CA ALA A 189 2.06 -2.28 -1.46
C ALA A 189 1.26 -1.05 -1.90
N LEU A 190 1.93 0.02 -2.33
CA LEU A 190 1.29 1.23 -2.85
C LEU A 190 0.46 0.96 -4.11
N GLU A 191 0.91 0.02 -4.96
CA GLU A 191 0.14 -0.44 -6.13
C GLU A 191 -1.03 -1.37 -5.75
N GLY A 192 -1.16 -1.79 -4.48
CA GLY A 192 -2.19 -2.74 -4.05
C GLY A 192 -1.96 -4.19 -4.51
N LYS A 193 -0.80 -4.51 -5.11
CA LYS A 193 -0.49 -5.85 -5.66
C LYS A 193 -0.15 -6.89 -4.60
N VAL A 194 0.11 -6.45 -3.38
CA VAL A 194 0.49 -7.36 -2.28
C VAL A 194 -0.72 -8.11 -1.68
N LEU A 195 -1.94 -7.57 -1.81
CA LEU A 195 -3.16 -8.16 -1.26
C LEU A 195 -3.78 -9.17 -2.23
N LYS A 196 -3.12 -10.29 -2.44
CA LYS A 196 -3.64 -11.40 -3.25
C LYS A 196 -4.65 -12.19 -2.44
N ILE A 197 -5.88 -11.73 -2.42
CA ILE A 197 -6.99 -12.26 -1.61
C ILE A 197 -8.04 -13.02 -2.41
N PHE A 198 -7.97 -12.98 -3.74
CA PHE A 198 -8.93 -13.64 -4.62
C PHE A 198 -8.34 -14.90 -5.22
N PRO A 199 -8.73 -16.12 -4.77
CA PRO A 199 -8.39 -17.35 -5.47
C PRO A 199 -8.97 -17.34 -6.91
N VAL A 200 -8.19 -17.78 -7.88
CA VAL A 200 -8.63 -17.93 -9.26
C VAL A 200 -9.33 -19.29 -9.37
N PRO A 201 -10.62 -19.34 -9.75
CA PRO A 201 -11.34 -20.61 -9.91
C PRO A 201 -10.65 -21.54 -10.90
N ASN A 202 -10.51 -22.82 -10.54
CA ASN A 202 -9.96 -23.88 -11.39
C ASN A 202 -8.53 -23.65 -11.91
N ASP A 203 -7.75 -22.76 -11.28
CA ASP A 203 -6.34 -22.58 -11.63
C ASP A 203 -5.49 -23.76 -11.11
N SER A 204 -4.77 -24.42 -12.03
CA SER A 204 -3.96 -25.60 -11.72
C SER A 204 -2.82 -25.35 -10.74
N ASN A 205 -2.37 -24.09 -10.64
CA ASN A 205 -1.31 -23.66 -9.72
C ASN A 205 -1.86 -23.03 -8.43
N ASN A 206 -3.18 -23.09 -8.23
CA ASN A 206 -3.85 -22.46 -7.10
C ASN A 206 -3.47 -20.97 -6.93
N LYS A 207 -3.45 -20.24 -8.04
CA LYS A 207 -3.07 -18.83 -8.07
C LYS A 207 -4.13 -17.97 -7.39
N TRP A 208 -3.65 -17.02 -6.55
CA TRP A 208 -4.48 -15.95 -6.01
C TRP A 208 -4.02 -14.61 -6.59
N VAL A 209 -4.95 -13.69 -6.74
CA VAL A 209 -4.70 -12.37 -7.32
C VAL A 209 -5.18 -11.25 -6.41
N SER A 210 -4.58 -10.09 -6.58
CA SER A 210 -5.01 -8.84 -5.96
C SER A 210 -6.09 -8.16 -6.78
N GLN A 211 -6.78 -7.18 -6.21
CA GLN A 211 -7.76 -6.35 -6.92
C GLN A 211 -7.19 -5.73 -8.21
N GLN A 212 -5.91 -5.37 -8.20
CA GLN A 212 -5.24 -4.77 -9.37
C GLN A 212 -4.96 -5.77 -10.49
N GLU A 213 -4.90 -7.06 -10.15
CA GLU A 213 -4.64 -8.13 -11.11
C GLU A 213 -5.93 -8.76 -11.65
N VAL A 214 -7.09 -8.49 -11.04
CA VAL A 214 -8.40 -9.07 -11.44
C VAL A 214 -8.70 -8.84 -12.92
N SER A 215 -8.43 -7.65 -13.46
CA SER A 215 -8.67 -7.33 -14.87
C SER A 215 -7.79 -8.10 -15.86
N GLN A 216 -6.71 -8.73 -15.37
CA GLN A 216 -5.80 -9.55 -16.18
C GLN A 216 -6.17 -11.03 -16.19
N ILE A 217 -7.18 -11.42 -15.41
CA ILE A 217 -7.65 -12.80 -15.25
C ILE A 217 -9.08 -12.89 -15.75
N LYS A 218 -9.38 -13.93 -16.48
CA LYS A 218 -10.74 -14.21 -16.93
C LYS A 218 -11.53 -14.86 -15.80
N PHE A 219 -12.26 -14.05 -15.05
CA PHE A 219 -13.33 -14.52 -14.18
C PHE A 219 -14.64 -14.58 -14.97
N GLU A 220 -15.49 -15.53 -14.69
CA GLU A 220 -16.73 -15.74 -15.46
C GLU A 220 -17.98 -15.40 -14.64
N GLY A 221 -19.02 -14.94 -15.32
CA GLY A 221 -20.35 -14.72 -14.76
C GLY A 221 -20.37 -13.90 -13.47
N VAL A 222 -21.01 -14.44 -12.45
CA VAL A 222 -21.19 -13.79 -11.15
C VAL A 222 -19.86 -13.57 -10.41
N ASP A 223 -18.89 -14.46 -10.58
CA ASP A 223 -17.59 -14.33 -9.94
C ASP A 223 -16.83 -13.10 -10.46
N SER A 224 -16.93 -12.78 -11.75
CA SER A 224 -16.35 -11.57 -12.32
C SER A 224 -16.93 -10.30 -11.67
N LEU A 225 -18.27 -10.24 -11.56
CA LEU A 225 -18.93 -9.10 -10.88
C LEU A 225 -18.51 -9.02 -9.41
N TYR A 226 -18.41 -10.16 -8.75
CA TYR A 226 -18.06 -10.24 -7.33
C TYR A 226 -16.64 -9.70 -7.07
N VAL A 227 -15.62 -10.26 -7.71
CA VAL A 227 -14.21 -9.89 -7.46
C VAL A 227 -13.90 -8.44 -7.84
N ASN A 228 -14.61 -7.89 -8.83
CA ASN A 228 -14.43 -6.49 -9.23
C ASN A 228 -15.00 -5.50 -8.20
N ASN A 229 -16.04 -5.87 -7.44
CA ASN A 229 -16.81 -4.93 -6.63
C ASN A 229 -16.67 -5.14 -5.11
N VAL A 230 -16.43 -6.36 -4.62
CA VAL A 230 -16.51 -6.68 -3.20
C VAL A 230 -15.54 -5.87 -2.34
N LEU A 231 -14.28 -5.69 -2.78
CA LEU A 231 -13.29 -4.95 -2.00
C LEU A 231 -13.53 -3.43 -2.01
N PRO A 232 -13.84 -2.79 -3.16
CA PRO A 232 -14.30 -1.40 -3.17
C PRO A 232 -15.52 -1.14 -2.27
N LEU A 233 -16.53 -2.03 -2.31
CA LEU A 233 -17.73 -1.94 -1.47
C LEU A 233 -17.38 -2.12 0.01
N TYR A 234 -16.52 -3.08 0.35
CA TYR A 234 -16.03 -3.27 1.71
C TYR A 234 -15.40 -1.99 2.26
N PHE A 235 -14.49 -1.38 1.52
CA PHE A 235 -13.85 -0.14 1.97
C PHE A 235 -14.82 1.06 2.04
N ALA A 236 -15.81 1.12 1.15
CA ALA A 236 -16.86 2.13 1.24
C ALA A 236 -17.70 1.95 2.51
N SER A 237 -18.10 0.70 2.82
CA SER A 237 -18.84 0.35 4.04
C SER A 237 -18.03 0.58 5.31
N MET A 238 -16.71 0.33 5.27
CA MET A 238 -15.80 0.66 6.38
C MET A 238 -15.76 2.17 6.67
N ARG A 239 -15.71 3.00 5.62
CA ARG A 239 -15.75 4.47 5.78
C ARG A 239 -17.08 4.93 6.34
N GLN A 240 -18.19 4.36 5.84
CA GLN A 240 -19.53 4.67 6.36
C GLN A 240 -19.67 4.25 7.82
N GLY A 241 -19.23 3.04 8.17
CA GLY A 241 -19.24 2.54 9.54
C GLY A 241 -18.42 3.42 10.50
N LYS A 242 -17.30 3.97 10.04
CA LYS A 242 -16.51 4.93 10.82
C LYS A 242 -17.28 6.22 11.13
N LEU A 243 -18.19 6.65 10.24
CA LEU A 243 -18.96 7.88 10.42
C LEU A 243 -20.17 7.68 11.35
N ASN A 244 -20.86 6.54 11.26
CA ASN A 244 -22.13 6.30 11.96
C ASN A 244 -22.06 5.24 13.07
N GLY A 245 -20.89 4.58 13.25
CA GLY A 245 -20.72 3.52 14.25
C GLY A 245 -21.26 2.14 13.84
N ASP A 246 -21.89 2.01 12.65
CA ASP A 246 -22.48 0.76 12.17
C ASP A 246 -21.61 0.09 11.11
N TYR A 247 -20.98 -1.02 11.45
CA TYR A 247 -20.14 -1.83 10.59
C TYR A 247 -20.82 -3.09 10.03
N THR A 248 -22.13 -3.25 10.21
CA THR A 248 -22.87 -4.46 9.81
C THR A 248 -22.65 -4.82 8.34
N GLN A 249 -22.71 -3.82 7.45
CA GLN A 249 -22.47 -4.04 6.02
C GLN A 249 -21.02 -4.44 5.73
N ALA A 250 -20.05 -3.80 6.36
CA ALA A 250 -18.64 -4.12 6.21
C ALA A 250 -18.33 -5.54 6.71
N ASP A 251 -18.91 -5.94 7.85
CA ASP A 251 -18.78 -7.28 8.41
C ASP A 251 -19.39 -8.34 7.48
N GLY A 252 -20.56 -8.08 6.91
CA GLY A 252 -21.19 -8.97 5.92
C GLY A 252 -20.35 -9.17 4.66
N LEU A 253 -19.76 -8.09 4.13
CA LEU A 253 -18.86 -8.18 2.98
C LEU A 253 -17.55 -8.94 3.32
N LEU A 254 -17.04 -8.78 4.53
CA LEU A 254 -15.85 -9.51 4.98
C LEU A 254 -16.13 -11.01 5.12
N GLU A 255 -17.28 -11.41 5.66
CA GLU A 255 -17.70 -12.81 5.71
C GLU A 255 -17.93 -13.39 4.31
N SER A 256 -18.48 -12.60 3.39
CA SER A 256 -18.61 -12.98 1.99
C SER A 256 -17.24 -13.25 1.35
N LEU A 257 -16.23 -12.39 1.62
CA LEU A 257 -14.84 -12.61 1.16
C LEU A 257 -14.27 -13.92 1.69
N LYS A 258 -14.47 -14.22 2.97
CA LYS A 258 -14.04 -15.52 3.55
C LYS A 258 -14.76 -16.68 2.90
N GLY A 259 -16.06 -16.54 2.62
CA GLY A 259 -16.84 -17.53 1.90
C GLY A 259 -16.26 -17.81 0.49
N TYR A 260 -15.90 -16.74 -0.24
CA TYR A 260 -15.27 -16.85 -1.56
C TYR A 260 -13.91 -17.55 -1.48
N GLN A 261 -13.07 -17.17 -0.49
CA GLN A 261 -11.78 -17.81 -0.25
C GLN A 261 -11.93 -19.30 0.07
N ASN A 262 -12.92 -19.67 0.89
CA ASN A 262 -13.20 -21.08 1.21
C ASN A 262 -13.75 -21.85 0.00
N LYS A 263 -14.56 -21.22 -0.84
CA LYS A 263 -15.14 -21.87 -2.04
C LYS A 263 -14.06 -22.30 -3.03
N TYR A 264 -13.09 -21.42 -3.31
CA TYR A 264 -12.11 -21.64 -4.38
C TYR A 264 -10.68 -21.89 -3.92
N GLY A 265 -10.39 -21.65 -2.63
CA GLY A 265 -9.04 -21.79 -2.07
C GLY A 265 -8.90 -22.83 -0.97
N ALA A 266 -9.98 -23.59 -0.64
CA ALA A 266 -9.97 -24.52 0.49
C ALA A 266 -8.83 -25.57 0.45
N SER A 267 -8.42 -25.99 -0.75
CA SER A 267 -7.38 -27.02 -0.93
C SER A 267 -5.99 -26.59 -0.40
N ILE A 268 -5.71 -25.28 -0.35
CA ILE A 268 -4.41 -24.75 0.03
C ILE A 268 -4.45 -23.85 1.27
N ILE A 269 -5.65 -23.48 1.75
CA ILE A 269 -5.77 -22.77 3.02
C ILE A 269 -5.38 -23.72 4.15
N PRO A 270 -4.40 -23.35 5.02
CA PRO A 270 -4.02 -24.19 6.14
C PRO A 270 -5.22 -24.49 7.03
N SER A 271 -5.50 -25.77 7.27
CA SER A 271 -6.52 -26.17 8.24
C SER A 271 -6.10 -25.68 9.63
N LYS A 272 -7.04 -25.13 10.38
CA LYS A 272 -6.79 -24.89 11.81
C LYS A 272 -6.47 -26.25 12.43
N LYS A 273 -5.22 -26.50 12.83
CA LYS A 273 -4.94 -27.60 13.73
C LYS A 273 -5.80 -27.40 14.97
N LYS A 274 -6.67 -28.36 15.24
CA LYS A 274 -7.43 -28.44 16.50
C LYS A 274 -6.50 -28.55 17.68
#